data_e0447a5a2ed2723378a4c3843b3c1aee
#
_entry.id   e0447a5a2ed2723378a4c3843b3c1aee
#
_cell.length_a   1.000
_cell.length_b   1.000
_cell.length_c   1.000
_cell.angle_alpha   90.00
_cell.angle_beta   90.00
_cell.angle_gamma   90.00
#
_symmetry.space_group_name_H-M   'P 1'
#
loop_
_entity.id
_entity.type
_entity.pdbx_description
1 polymer ?
#
loop_
_entity_poly.entity_id
_entity_poly.type
_entity_poly.pdbx_seq_one_letter_code
_entity_poly.pdbx_strand_id
1 'polypeptide(L)'
;GRQGPFAWLADVVLLYLALGGRSLAEHAERVAADLAAGDLPAARQHVGWIVSRDTSELDESGVAKACVESTLENGNDAVFGALFWFILFGGAGAVLFRLANTLDAMWGYKTGRFLRFGWAAARIDDVLNYLPARLTALSYALFGQTRRALACWRVQAPLWESPNAGPVMAAGAGSLGLALGGAAIYHGEREERTVLGEGRAPCAEDIGRALALLRRSTGLWLLACFIGGLAVA
;
A
#
# COMPACT_ATOMS: atom_id res chain seq x y z
N GLY A 1 -22.32 -23.59 -4.00
CA GLY A 1 -23.13 -22.84 -3.10
C GLY A 1 -22.61 -22.94 -1.69
N ARG A 2 -22.26 -21.80 -1.09
CA ARG A 2 -21.94 -21.70 0.33
C ARG A 2 -23.26 -21.84 1.08
N GLN A 3 -23.52 -23.04 1.60
CA GLN A 3 -24.79 -23.36 2.19
C GLN A 3 -24.63 -23.61 3.70
N GLY A 4 -24.97 -22.59 4.50
CA GLY A 4 -25.11 -22.70 5.92
C GLY A 4 -25.13 -21.33 6.62
N PRO A 5 -25.93 -21.14 7.67
CA PRO A 5 -26.03 -19.84 8.37
C PRO A 5 -24.72 -19.40 9.03
N PHE A 6 -23.76 -20.28 9.21
CA PHE A 6 -22.45 -19.97 9.80
C PHE A 6 -21.35 -19.68 8.74
N ALA A 7 -21.56 -19.98 7.48
CA ALA A 7 -20.53 -19.78 6.44
C ALA A 7 -20.21 -18.31 6.23
N TRP A 8 -21.23 -17.44 6.18
CA TRP A 8 -21.04 -16.01 6.07
C TRP A 8 -20.31 -15.39 7.28
N LEU A 9 -20.57 -15.92 8.49
CA LEU A 9 -19.89 -15.45 9.71
C LEU A 9 -18.40 -15.77 9.66
N ALA A 10 -18.05 -16.99 9.22
CA ALA A 10 -16.67 -17.35 9.01
C ALA A 10 -15.99 -16.44 7.98
N ASP A 11 -16.63 -16.15 6.85
CA ASP A 11 -16.11 -15.23 5.84
C ASP A 11 -15.88 -13.81 6.40
N VAL A 12 -16.79 -13.28 7.21
CA VAL A 12 -16.65 -11.97 7.86
C VAL A 12 -15.46 -11.96 8.82
N VAL A 13 -15.31 -12.99 9.65
CA VAL A 13 -14.20 -13.11 10.59
C VAL A 13 -12.86 -13.21 9.84
N LEU A 14 -12.78 -14.03 8.80
CA LEU A 14 -11.58 -14.19 8.00
C LEU A 14 -11.20 -12.89 7.28
N LEU A 15 -12.18 -12.16 6.71
CA LEU A 15 -11.93 -10.86 6.12
C LEU A 15 -11.45 -9.85 7.16
N TYR A 16 -12.09 -9.80 8.33
CA TYR A 16 -11.67 -8.91 9.43
C TYR A 16 -10.20 -9.14 9.83
N LEU A 17 -9.79 -10.40 9.92
CA LEU A 17 -8.41 -10.78 10.26
C LEU A 17 -7.42 -10.46 9.12
N ALA A 18 -7.86 -10.52 7.85
CA ALA A 18 -7.03 -10.21 6.69
C ALA A 18 -6.82 -8.71 6.47
N LEU A 19 -7.77 -7.87 6.91
CA LEU A 19 -7.71 -6.42 6.71
C LEU A 19 -6.78 -5.74 7.71
N GLY A 20 -5.80 -4.99 7.21
CA GLY A 20 -4.85 -4.20 8.01
C GLY A 20 -5.05 -2.69 7.95
N GLY A 21 -6.12 -2.20 7.33
CA GLY A 21 -6.31 -0.78 7.05
C GLY A 21 -6.41 0.10 8.29
N ARG A 22 -6.97 -0.40 9.40
CA ARG A 22 -7.03 0.33 10.67
C ARG A 22 -5.63 0.53 11.26
N SER A 23 -4.85 -0.54 11.37
CA SER A 23 -3.48 -0.49 11.88
C SER A 23 -2.61 0.45 11.04
N LEU A 24 -2.71 0.37 9.69
CA LEU A 24 -2.00 1.27 8.78
C LEU A 24 -2.35 2.74 9.07
N ALA A 25 -3.64 3.06 9.24
CA ALA A 25 -4.08 4.41 9.54
C ALA A 25 -3.57 4.90 10.89
N GLU A 26 -3.66 4.08 11.95
CA GLU A 26 -3.19 4.43 13.30
C GLU A 26 -1.68 4.72 13.32
N HIS A 27 -0.86 3.95 12.58
CA HIS A 27 0.58 4.21 12.47
C HIS A 27 0.87 5.49 11.69
N ALA A 28 0.22 5.70 10.54
CA ALA A 28 0.43 6.90 9.74
C ALA A 28 -0.04 8.18 10.47
N GLU A 29 -1.18 8.13 11.17
CA GLU A 29 -1.70 9.24 11.97
C GLU A 29 -0.76 9.60 13.13
N ARG A 30 -0.10 8.60 13.72
CA ARG A 30 0.92 8.84 14.77
C ARG A 30 2.12 9.59 14.22
N VAL A 31 2.67 9.17 13.08
CA VAL A 31 3.78 9.89 12.43
C VAL A 31 3.38 11.33 12.08
N ALA A 32 2.16 11.54 11.57
CA ALA A 32 1.66 12.88 11.27
C ALA A 32 1.54 13.76 12.54
N ALA A 33 1.11 13.19 13.66
CA ALA A 33 0.99 13.89 14.93
C ALA A 33 2.36 14.29 15.48
N ASP A 34 3.36 13.41 15.42
CA ASP A 34 4.73 13.71 15.87
C ASP A 34 5.36 14.85 15.04
N LEU A 35 5.21 14.80 13.70
CA LEU A 35 5.69 15.86 12.81
C LEU A 35 4.96 17.19 13.10
N ALA A 36 3.66 17.16 13.36
CA ALA A 36 2.90 18.36 13.71
C ALA A 36 3.30 18.95 15.06
N ALA A 37 3.78 18.12 15.99
CA ALA A 37 4.32 18.53 17.28
C ALA A 37 5.78 19.02 17.19
N GLY A 38 6.46 18.89 16.04
CA GLY A 38 7.88 19.19 15.88
C GLY A 38 8.80 18.15 16.52
N ASP A 39 8.28 16.96 16.88
CA ASP A 39 9.06 15.87 17.47
C ASP A 39 9.59 14.94 16.37
N LEU A 40 10.64 15.42 15.67
CA LEU A 40 11.29 14.65 14.60
C LEU A 40 11.89 13.32 15.09
N PRO A 41 12.53 13.22 16.28
CA PRO A 41 12.99 11.94 16.81
C PRO A 41 11.86 10.89 16.96
N ALA A 42 10.72 11.26 17.54
CA ALA A 42 9.56 10.36 17.65
C ALA A 42 9.00 9.99 16.28
N ALA A 43 8.89 10.95 15.35
CA ALA A 43 8.42 10.71 13.99
C ALA A 43 9.31 9.72 13.23
N ARG A 44 10.65 9.83 13.35
CA ARG A 44 11.63 8.87 12.79
C ARG A 44 11.43 7.47 13.36
N GLN A 45 11.23 7.36 14.67
CA GLN A 45 10.98 6.08 15.32
C GLN A 45 9.69 5.45 14.82
N HIS A 46 8.59 6.20 14.79
CA HIS A 46 7.28 5.66 14.41
C HIS A 46 7.21 5.31 12.92
N VAL A 47 7.81 6.11 12.03
CA VAL A 47 7.88 5.74 10.61
C VAL A 47 8.73 4.49 10.39
N GLY A 48 9.78 4.28 11.17
CA GLY A 48 10.61 3.08 11.14
C GLY A 48 9.84 1.78 11.45
N TRP A 49 8.65 1.85 12.05
CA TRP A 49 7.81 0.66 12.27
C TRP A 49 7.04 0.21 11.02
N ILE A 50 6.94 1.08 10.02
CA ILE A 50 6.14 0.83 8.80
C ILE A 50 6.95 0.88 7.50
N VAL A 51 8.27 1.09 7.60
CA VAL A 51 9.18 1.07 6.45
C VAL A 51 10.40 0.21 6.75
N SER A 52 11.04 -0.33 5.71
CA SER A 52 12.24 -1.17 5.83
C SER A 52 13.56 -0.40 5.65
N ARG A 53 13.48 0.91 5.31
CA ARG A 53 14.67 1.77 5.16
C ARG A 53 15.15 2.32 6.49
N ASP A 54 16.42 2.77 6.52
CA ASP A 54 16.95 3.53 7.64
C ASP A 54 16.25 4.89 7.74
N THR A 55 15.76 5.22 8.94
CA THR A 55 15.01 6.45 9.22
C THR A 55 15.77 7.43 10.09
N SER A 56 16.95 7.07 10.60
CA SER A 56 17.71 7.82 11.61
C SER A 56 18.11 9.23 11.15
N GLU A 57 18.41 9.38 9.85
CA GLU A 57 18.89 10.64 9.26
C GLU A 57 17.83 11.37 8.42
N LEU A 58 16.58 10.88 8.37
CA LEU A 58 15.53 11.54 7.60
C LEU A 58 15.16 12.89 8.21
N ASP A 59 15.07 13.93 7.40
CA ASP A 59 14.45 15.19 7.77
C ASP A 59 12.90 15.05 7.80
N GLU A 60 12.19 16.10 8.18
CA GLU A 60 10.73 16.11 8.27
C GLU A 60 10.06 15.70 6.95
N SER A 61 10.59 16.22 5.83
CA SER A 61 10.08 15.88 4.50
C SER A 61 10.38 14.43 4.13
N GLY A 62 11.54 13.92 4.51
CA GLY A 62 11.94 12.52 4.33
C GLY A 62 11.05 11.56 5.10
N VAL A 63 10.72 11.89 6.36
CA VAL A 63 9.78 11.12 7.20
C VAL A 63 8.38 11.15 6.59
N ALA A 64 7.88 12.33 6.21
CA ALA A 64 6.57 12.47 5.57
C ALA A 64 6.50 11.68 4.26
N LYS A 65 7.56 11.74 3.43
CA LYS A 65 7.69 10.97 2.19
C LYS A 65 7.63 9.46 2.46
N ALA A 66 8.40 8.97 3.42
CA ALA A 66 8.43 7.56 3.79
C ALA A 66 7.05 7.07 4.26
N CYS A 67 6.36 7.87 5.06
CA CYS A 67 5.02 7.56 5.56
C CYS A 67 3.96 7.56 4.44
N VAL A 68 4.00 8.53 3.52
CA VAL A 68 3.10 8.58 2.36
C VAL A 68 3.33 7.39 1.43
N GLU A 69 4.58 7.05 1.10
CA GLU A 69 4.94 5.87 0.31
C GLU A 69 4.36 4.60 0.93
N SER A 70 4.63 4.38 2.22
CA SER A 70 4.12 3.23 2.97
C SER A 70 2.59 3.18 3.01
N THR A 71 1.92 4.34 3.18
CA THR A 71 0.45 4.43 3.20
C THR A 71 -0.16 4.03 1.86
N LEU A 72 0.41 4.49 0.74
CA LEU A 72 -0.10 4.18 -0.60
C LEU A 72 0.13 2.71 -0.95
N GLU A 73 1.35 2.19 -0.74
CA GLU A 73 1.75 0.82 -1.05
C GLU A 73 1.01 -0.19 -0.17
N ASN A 74 1.08 -0.04 1.16
CA ASN A 74 0.38 -0.93 2.09
C ASN A 74 -1.14 -0.76 2.04
N GLY A 75 -1.66 0.36 1.52
CA GLY A 75 -3.06 0.51 1.17
C GLY A 75 -3.52 -0.57 0.19
N ASN A 76 -2.70 -0.85 -0.84
CA ASN A 76 -2.96 -1.97 -1.75
C ASN A 76 -2.89 -3.30 -1.00
N ASP A 77 -1.81 -3.56 -0.30
CA ASP A 77 -1.51 -4.86 0.30
C ASP A 77 -2.41 -5.20 1.49
N ALA A 78 -2.70 -4.22 2.34
CA ALA A 78 -3.47 -4.45 3.55
C ALA A 78 -4.99 -4.27 3.38
N VAL A 79 -5.45 -3.68 2.25
CA VAL A 79 -6.87 -3.38 2.05
C VAL A 79 -7.36 -3.92 0.70
N PHE A 80 -6.87 -3.37 -0.42
CA PHE A 80 -7.48 -3.66 -1.73
C PHE A 80 -7.21 -5.08 -2.21
N GLY A 81 -6.00 -5.62 -2.00
CA GLY A 81 -5.69 -6.99 -2.34
C GLY A 81 -6.54 -7.99 -1.55
N ALA A 82 -6.70 -7.79 -0.24
CA ALA A 82 -7.57 -8.62 0.59
C ALA A 82 -9.04 -8.53 0.15
N LEU A 83 -9.55 -7.34 -0.14
CA LEU A 83 -10.93 -7.14 -0.64
C LEU A 83 -11.13 -7.80 -2.00
N PHE A 84 -10.18 -7.65 -2.95
CA PHE A 84 -10.26 -8.25 -4.26
C PHE A 84 -10.41 -9.78 -4.20
N TRP A 85 -9.54 -10.42 -3.45
CA TRP A 85 -9.56 -11.87 -3.30
C TRP A 85 -10.74 -12.37 -2.47
N PHE A 86 -11.21 -11.55 -1.53
CA PHE A 86 -12.47 -11.82 -0.82
C PHE A 86 -13.68 -11.83 -1.77
N ILE A 87 -13.78 -10.87 -2.68
CA ILE A 87 -14.87 -10.80 -3.66
C ILE A 87 -14.93 -12.06 -4.52
N LEU A 88 -13.77 -12.57 -4.93
CA LEU A 88 -13.68 -13.74 -5.81
C LEU A 88 -13.88 -15.07 -5.07
N PHE A 89 -13.26 -15.22 -3.89
CA PHE A 89 -13.16 -16.51 -3.21
C PHE A 89 -13.56 -16.47 -1.73
N GLY A 90 -14.13 -15.35 -1.24
CA GLY A 90 -14.56 -15.14 0.13
C GLY A 90 -13.42 -15.08 1.12
N GLY A 91 -13.70 -15.40 2.37
CA GLY A 91 -12.72 -15.35 3.45
C GLY A 91 -11.45 -16.16 3.18
N ALA A 92 -11.57 -17.32 2.55
CA ALA A 92 -10.42 -18.13 2.16
C ALA A 92 -9.48 -17.41 1.18
N GLY A 93 -10.06 -16.70 0.19
CA GLY A 93 -9.28 -15.88 -0.76
C GLY A 93 -8.54 -14.74 -0.09
N ALA A 94 -9.22 -14.01 0.82
CA ALA A 94 -8.59 -12.93 1.57
C ALA A 94 -7.41 -13.43 2.44
N VAL A 95 -7.59 -14.56 3.12
CA VAL A 95 -6.54 -15.15 3.96
C VAL A 95 -5.37 -15.66 3.11
N LEU A 96 -5.64 -16.34 1.99
CA LEU A 96 -4.59 -16.80 1.07
C LEU A 96 -3.73 -15.64 0.58
N PHE A 97 -4.37 -14.57 0.11
CA PHE A 97 -3.67 -13.35 -0.31
C PHE A 97 -2.82 -12.77 0.82
N ARG A 98 -3.41 -12.62 2.02
CA ARG A 98 -2.71 -12.04 3.17
C ARG A 98 -1.52 -12.90 3.62
N LEU A 99 -1.63 -14.22 3.56
CA LEU A 99 -0.52 -15.12 3.86
C LEU A 99 0.59 -14.97 2.81
N ALA A 100 0.27 -14.94 1.51
CA ALA A 100 1.26 -14.76 0.45
C ALA A 100 2.02 -13.45 0.62
N ASN A 101 1.31 -12.34 0.83
CA ASN A 101 1.89 -11.02 1.09
C ASN A 101 2.77 -10.99 2.36
N THR A 102 2.34 -11.66 3.44
CA THR A 102 3.14 -11.78 4.65
C THR A 102 4.41 -12.60 4.44
N LEU A 103 4.32 -13.70 3.68
CA LEU A 103 5.48 -14.54 3.36
C LEU A 103 6.49 -13.79 2.49
N ASP A 104 6.02 -12.98 1.53
CA ASP A 104 6.90 -12.09 0.75
C ASP A 104 7.57 -11.06 1.64
N ALA A 105 6.82 -10.37 2.49
CA ALA A 105 7.37 -9.39 3.43
C ALA A 105 8.42 -9.97 4.39
N MET A 106 8.32 -11.26 4.73
CA MET A 106 9.27 -11.94 5.64
C MET A 106 10.47 -12.55 4.90
N TRP A 107 10.28 -13.05 3.67
CA TRP A 107 11.27 -13.88 2.97
C TRP A 107 11.64 -13.38 1.58
N GLY A 108 10.94 -12.40 1.01
CA GLY A 108 11.16 -11.86 -0.33
C GLY A 108 12.50 -11.15 -0.52
N TYR A 109 13.24 -10.92 0.56
CA TYR A 109 14.54 -10.24 0.53
C TYR A 109 15.60 -11.06 -0.22
N LYS A 110 16.32 -10.40 -1.14
CA LYS A 110 17.43 -10.99 -1.93
C LYS A 110 18.72 -11.18 -1.10
N THR A 111 18.60 -11.69 0.13
CA THR A 111 19.75 -12.04 0.97
C THR A 111 20.20 -13.46 0.68
N GLY A 112 21.47 -13.78 0.96
CA GLY A 112 22.02 -15.13 0.69
C GLY A 112 21.20 -16.27 1.31
N ARG A 113 20.53 -16.02 2.46
CA ARG A 113 19.65 -16.97 3.13
C ARG A 113 18.33 -17.21 2.39
N PHE A 114 17.73 -16.17 1.82
CA PHE A 114 16.37 -16.21 1.26
C PHE A 114 16.32 -16.18 -0.26
N LEU A 115 17.45 -16.01 -0.95
CA LEU A 115 17.53 -15.81 -2.39
C LEU A 115 16.75 -16.86 -3.21
N ARG A 116 16.80 -18.12 -2.80
CA ARG A 116 16.09 -19.22 -3.47
C ARG A 116 14.73 -19.52 -2.86
N PHE A 117 14.66 -19.52 -1.54
CA PHE A 117 13.44 -19.87 -0.81
C PHE A 117 12.40 -18.76 -0.89
N GLY A 118 12.81 -17.50 -0.68
CA GLY A 118 11.94 -16.34 -0.75
C GLY A 118 11.48 -15.99 -2.16
N TRP A 119 12.22 -16.46 -3.20
CA TRP A 119 11.84 -16.22 -4.58
C TRP A 119 10.40 -16.69 -4.90
N ALA A 120 10.02 -17.85 -4.41
CA ALA A 120 8.67 -18.38 -4.64
C ALA A 120 7.60 -17.51 -3.95
N ALA A 121 7.86 -17.06 -2.71
CA ALA A 121 6.95 -16.16 -1.98
C ALA A 121 6.77 -14.84 -2.74
N ALA A 122 7.87 -14.20 -3.17
CA ALA A 122 7.84 -12.97 -3.94
C ALA A 122 7.07 -13.13 -5.26
N ARG A 123 7.27 -14.24 -5.98
CA ARG A 123 6.55 -14.47 -7.24
C ARG A 123 5.07 -14.75 -7.07
N ILE A 124 4.69 -15.45 -6.01
CA ILE A 124 3.27 -15.71 -5.70
C ILE A 124 2.61 -14.37 -5.33
N ASP A 125 3.24 -13.56 -4.50
CA ASP A 125 2.74 -12.22 -4.15
C ASP A 125 2.62 -11.33 -5.40
N ASP A 126 3.65 -11.27 -6.24
CA ASP A 126 3.63 -10.50 -7.50
C ASP A 126 2.43 -10.86 -8.38
N VAL A 127 2.12 -12.15 -8.52
CA VAL A 127 0.99 -12.63 -9.34
C VAL A 127 -0.35 -12.29 -8.69
N LEU A 128 -0.48 -12.53 -7.38
CA LEU A 128 -1.72 -12.26 -6.65
C LEU A 128 -2.01 -10.75 -6.55
N ASN A 129 -0.98 -9.93 -6.47
CA ASN A 129 -1.10 -8.47 -6.44
C ASN A 129 -1.29 -7.82 -7.81
N TYR A 130 -1.10 -8.54 -8.90
CA TYR A 130 -1.06 -7.92 -10.23
C TYR A 130 -2.34 -7.15 -10.58
N LEU A 131 -3.50 -7.77 -10.47
CA LEU A 131 -4.80 -7.10 -10.73
C LEU A 131 -5.19 -6.12 -9.62
N PRO A 132 -5.12 -6.47 -8.33
CA PRO A 132 -5.42 -5.54 -7.24
C PRO A 132 -4.65 -4.22 -7.36
N ALA A 133 -3.34 -4.26 -7.61
CA ALA A 133 -2.50 -3.08 -7.74
C ALA A 133 -2.95 -2.12 -8.86
N ARG A 134 -3.38 -2.67 -10.01
CA ARG A 134 -3.88 -1.83 -11.13
C ARG A 134 -5.22 -1.20 -10.80
N LEU A 135 -6.11 -1.94 -10.16
CA LEU A 135 -7.40 -1.42 -9.72
C LEU A 135 -7.25 -0.38 -8.60
N THR A 136 -6.30 -0.60 -7.69
CA THR A 136 -5.93 0.39 -6.67
C THR A 136 -5.39 1.67 -7.31
N ALA A 137 -4.46 1.56 -8.25
CA ALA A 137 -3.90 2.69 -8.99
C ALA A 137 -4.99 3.49 -9.74
N LEU A 138 -5.94 2.80 -10.38
CA LEU A 138 -7.11 3.43 -11.02
C LEU A 138 -7.99 4.15 -9.99
N SER A 139 -8.22 3.53 -8.82
CA SER A 139 -9.01 4.14 -7.75
C SER A 139 -8.34 5.41 -7.21
N TYR A 140 -7.02 5.38 -7.01
CA TYR A 140 -6.26 6.57 -6.62
C TYR A 140 -6.33 7.66 -7.70
N ALA A 141 -6.19 7.30 -8.97
CA ALA A 141 -6.31 8.24 -10.08
C ALA A 141 -7.69 8.90 -10.12
N LEU A 142 -8.76 8.18 -9.81
CA LEU A 142 -10.13 8.68 -9.83
C LEU A 142 -10.40 9.76 -8.77
N PHE A 143 -9.81 9.62 -7.57
CA PHE A 143 -10.03 10.54 -6.44
C PHE A 143 -8.98 11.64 -6.31
N GLY A 144 -8.04 11.75 -7.25
CA GLY A 144 -7.01 12.77 -7.26
C GLY A 144 -6.90 13.50 -8.58
N GLN A 145 -5.69 13.91 -8.94
CA GLN A 145 -5.40 14.53 -10.23
C GLN A 145 -5.26 13.45 -11.31
N THR A 146 -6.39 12.99 -11.86
CA THR A 146 -6.49 11.83 -12.75
C THR A 146 -5.47 11.84 -13.90
N ARG A 147 -5.36 12.96 -14.63
CA ARG A 147 -4.43 13.04 -15.79
C ARG A 147 -2.98 12.86 -15.37
N ARG A 148 -2.56 13.49 -14.27
CA ARG A 148 -1.21 13.38 -13.72
C ARG A 148 -0.96 11.97 -13.19
N ALA A 149 -1.90 11.41 -12.44
CA ALA A 149 -1.82 10.04 -11.92
C ALA A 149 -1.58 9.02 -13.03
N LEU A 150 -2.36 9.08 -14.11
CA LEU A 150 -2.23 8.16 -15.24
C LEU A 150 -0.95 8.39 -16.05
N ALA A 151 -0.49 9.64 -16.18
CA ALA A 151 0.77 9.96 -16.84
C ALA A 151 1.97 9.41 -16.03
N CYS A 152 2.01 9.67 -14.72
CA CYS A 152 3.04 9.13 -13.83
C CYS A 152 3.06 7.60 -13.85
N TRP A 153 1.90 6.97 -13.70
CA TRP A 153 1.80 5.51 -13.78
C TRP A 153 2.39 4.98 -15.08
N ARG A 154 1.95 5.52 -16.24
CA ARG A 154 2.37 5.02 -17.55
C ARG A 154 3.88 5.14 -17.79
N VAL A 155 4.50 6.24 -17.33
CA VAL A 155 5.91 6.54 -17.62
C VAL A 155 6.85 6.01 -16.54
N GLN A 156 6.47 6.11 -15.28
CA GLN A 156 7.39 5.90 -14.16
C GLN A 156 7.27 4.48 -13.55
N ALA A 157 6.07 3.90 -13.50
CA ALA A 157 5.88 2.59 -12.89
C ALA A 157 6.71 1.46 -13.55
N PRO A 158 6.93 1.42 -14.87
CA PRO A 158 7.78 0.40 -15.49
C PRO A 158 9.25 0.46 -15.07
N LEU A 159 9.68 1.59 -14.51
CA LEU A 159 11.05 1.81 -14.04
C LEU A 159 11.24 1.43 -12.55
N TRP A 160 10.16 1.06 -11.87
CA TRP A 160 10.18 0.64 -10.47
C TRP A 160 10.45 -0.86 -10.37
N GLU A 161 11.18 -1.28 -9.33
CA GLU A 161 11.58 -2.68 -9.16
C GLU A 161 10.40 -3.64 -9.01
N SER A 162 9.40 -3.27 -8.18
CA SER A 162 8.19 -4.06 -8.03
C SER A 162 7.16 -3.75 -9.11
N PRO A 163 6.65 -4.78 -9.82
CA PRO A 163 5.65 -4.59 -10.88
C PRO A 163 4.30 -4.12 -10.32
N ASN A 164 4.09 -4.18 -9.02
CA ASN A 164 2.84 -3.86 -8.34
C ASN A 164 2.93 -2.55 -7.54
N ALA A 165 3.99 -2.35 -6.77
CA ALA A 165 4.21 -1.12 -6.03
C ALA A 165 4.39 0.09 -6.96
N GLY A 166 5.08 -0.08 -8.10
CA GLY A 166 5.27 0.98 -9.09
C GLY A 166 3.96 1.64 -9.54
N PRO A 167 2.99 0.89 -10.10
CA PRO A 167 1.68 1.41 -10.46
C PRO A 167 0.95 2.13 -9.33
N VAL A 168 0.90 1.52 -8.15
CA VAL A 168 0.18 2.06 -6.97
C VAL A 168 0.79 3.37 -6.51
N MET A 169 2.11 3.39 -6.30
CA MET A 169 2.80 4.57 -5.81
C MET A 169 2.87 5.69 -6.85
N ALA A 170 3.15 5.39 -8.12
CA ALA A 170 3.20 6.41 -9.17
C ALA A 170 1.82 7.07 -9.37
N ALA A 171 0.75 6.28 -9.41
CA ALA A 171 -0.61 6.82 -9.51
C ALA A 171 -1.01 7.60 -8.25
N GLY A 172 -0.71 7.09 -7.07
CA GLY A 172 -1.00 7.77 -5.80
C GLY A 172 -0.25 9.09 -5.66
N ALA A 173 1.05 9.09 -5.94
CA ALA A 173 1.90 10.29 -5.94
C ALA A 173 1.40 11.35 -6.94
N GLY A 174 1.14 10.92 -8.18
CA GLY A 174 0.57 11.80 -9.21
C GLY A 174 -0.80 12.35 -8.83
N SER A 175 -1.66 11.54 -8.19
CA SER A 175 -2.97 11.96 -7.68
C SER A 175 -2.87 13.08 -6.65
N LEU A 176 -1.88 12.98 -5.77
CA LEU A 176 -1.65 13.93 -4.68
C LEU A 176 -0.81 15.14 -5.11
N GLY A 177 -0.16 15.09 -6.28
CA GLY A 177 0.77 16.12 -6.75
C GLY A 177 2.05 16.16 -5.93
N LEU A 178 2.59 14.99 -5.60
CA LEU A 178 3.78 14.81 -4.79
C LEU A 178 4.89 14.13 -5.58
N ALA A 179 6.15 14.37 -5.18
CA ALA A 179 7.32 13.64 -5.63
C ALA A 179 7.74 12.64 -4.55
N LEU A 180 7.63 11.35 -4.85
CA LEU A 180 8.01 10.22 -4.01
C LEU A 180 9.24 9.51 -4.62
N GLY A 181 9.70 8.42 -4.00
CA GLY A 181 10.89 7.70 -4.49
C GLY A 181 12.18 8.50 -4.26
N GLY A 182 13.11 8.39 -5.21
CA GLY A 182 14.45 8.96 -5.08
C GLY A 182 15.33 8.19 -4.10
N ALA A 183 16.50 8.76 -3.76
CA ALA A 183 17.48 8.10 -2.90
C ALA A 183 16.91 7.69 -1.54
N ALA A 184 17.29 6.50 -1.08
CA ALA A 184 17.01 6.01 0.27
C ALA A 184 18.18 5.16 0.78
N ILE A 185 18.30 5.00 2.10
CA ILE A 185 19.34 4.18 2.73
C ILE A 185 18.71 2.87 3.21
N TYR A 186 19.24 1.75 2.74
CA TYR A 186 18.87 0.40 3.17
C TYR A 186 20.11 -0.32 3.67
N HIS A 187 20.07 -0.84 4.89
CA HIS A 187 21.20 -1.58 5.48
C HIS A 187 22.55 -0.83 5.45
N GLY A 188 22.51 0.52 5.53
CA GLY A 188 23.69 1.38 5.45
C GLY A 188 24.18 1.71 4.03
N GLU A 189 23.54 1.18 3.00
CA GLU A 189 23.86 1.46 1.60
C GLU A 189 22.84 2.42 0.99
N ARG A 190 23.32 3.39 0.22
CA ARG A 190 22.47 4.34 -0.50
C ARG A 190 22.03 3.74 -1.82
N GLU A 191 20.72 3.60 -1.98
CA GLU A 191 20.08 3.13 -3.21
C GLU A 191 19.42 4.30 -3.93
N GLU A 192 19.69 4.43 -5.23
CA GLU A 192 19.01 5.39 -6.11
C GLU A 192 17.76 4.72 -6.69
N ARG A 193 16.60 5.20 -6.29
CA ARG A 193 15.31 4.71 -6.78
C ARG A 193 14.70 5.70 -7.77
N THR A 194 13.88 5.22 -8.68
CA THR A 194 13.11 6.07 -9.59
C THR A 194 12.26 7.07 -8.80
N VAL A 195 12.20 8.32 -9.26
CA VAL A 195 11.23 9.29 -8.72
C VAL A 195 9.85 8.93 -9.25
N LEU A 196 8.86 8.88 -8.35
CA LEU A 196 7.47 8.57 -8.64
C LEU A 196 6.59 9.78 -8.34
N GLY A 197 5.64 10.05 -9.23
CA GLY A 197 4.79 11.23 -9.14
C GLY A 197 5.45 12.47 -9.74
N GLU A 198 4.72 13.57 -9.72
CA GLU A 198 5.14 14.88 -10.21
C GLU A 198 4.54 15.95 -9.31
N GLY A 199 5.39 16.74 -8.67
CA GLY A 199 4.95 17.78 -7.75
C GLY A 199 6.02 18.14 -6.72
N ARG A 200 5.57 18.65 -5.58
CA ARG A 200 6.45 19.05 -4.48
C ARG A 200 6.86 17.87 -3.60
N ALA A 201 7.87 18.07 -2.80
CA ALA A 201 8.21 17.15 -1.73
C ALA A 201 7.07 17.06 -0.69
N PRO A 202 6.83 15.89 -0.10
CA PRO A 202 5.83 15.69 0.95
C PRO A 202 6.12 16.47 2.23
N CYS A 203 5.06 16.86 2.92
CA CYS A 203 5.09 17.39 4.29
C CYS A 203 4.09 16.64 5.18
N ALA A 204 4.04 16.95 6.47
CA ALA A 204 3.19 16.27 7.45
C ALA A 204 1.71 16.18 7.03
N GLU A 205 1.16 17.24 6.44
CA GLU A 205 -0.24 17.30 5.99
C GLU A 205 -0.55 16.28 4.89
N ASP A 206 0.44 15.89 4.10
CA ASP A 206 0.26 14.95 2.99
C ASP A 206 0.01 13.52 3.45
N ILE A 207 0.40 13.17 4.68
CA ILE A 207 0.05 11.90 5.30
C ILE A 207 -1.47 11.79 5.44
N GLY A 208 -2.11 12.86 5.94
CA GLY A 208 -3.57 12.94 6.03
C GLY A 208 -4.26 12.87 4.66
N ARG A 209 -3.66 13.50 3.63
CA ARG A 209 -4.16 13.45 2.24
C ARG A 209 -4.05 12.04 1.65
N ALA A 210 -2.96 11.33 1.90
CA ALA A 210 -2.79 9.93 1.48
C ALA A 210 -3.80 9.00 2.16
N LEU A 211 -4.02 9.17 3.46
CA LEU A 211 -5.07 8.43 4.19
C LEU A 211 -6.48 8.75 3.67
N ALA A 212 -6.76 10.00 3.35
CA ALA A 212 -8.05 10.39 2.76
C ALA A 212 -8.25 9.78 1.37
N LEU A 213 -7.19 9.71 0.55
CA LEU A 213 -7.21 9.05 -0.76
C LEU A 213 -7.50 7.56 -0.60
N LEU A 214 -6.82 6.88 0.33
CA LEU A 214 -7.05 5.48 0.66
C LEU A 214 -8.50 5.23 1.11
N ARG A 215 -9.02 6.03 2.06
CA ARG A 215 -10.39 5.90 2.58
C ARG A 215 -11.45 6.09 1.50
N ARG A 216 -11.30 7.10 0.63
CA ARG A 216 -12.23 7.35 -0.49
C ARG A 216 -12.23 6.20 -1.49
N SER A 217 -11.05 5.70 -1.83
CA SER A 217 -10.90 4.55 -2.73
C SER A 217 -11.50 3.29 -2.12
N THR A 218 -11.30 3.04 -0.83
CA THR A 218 -11.94 1.92 -0.12
C THR A 218 -13.48 2.05 -0.14
N GLY A 219 -14.00 3.25 0.09
CA GLY A 219 -15.44 3.52 0.00
C GLY A 219 -16.02 3.19 -1.39
N LEU A 220 -15.29 3.51 -2.47
CA LEU A 220 -15.68 3.14 -3.84
C LEU A 220 -15.78 1.61 -4.00
N TRP A 221 -14.79 0.87 -3.51
CA TRP A 221 -14.80 -0.58 -3.63
C TRP A 221 -15.95 -1.21 -2.84
N LEU A 222 -16.18 -0.74 -1.61
CA LEU A 222 -17.31 -1.21 -0.80
C LEU A 222 -18.67 -0.90 -1.46
N LEU A 223 -18.81 0.28 -2.05
CA LEU A 223 -20.01 0.66 -2.80
C LEU A 223 -20.20 -0.25 -4.02
N ALA A 224 -19.14 -0.50 -4.80
CA ALA A 224 -19.21 -1.39 -5.96
C ALA A 224 -19.58 -2.83 -5.56
N CYS A 225 -19.02 -3.34 -4.45
CA CYS A 225 -19.39 -4.66 -3.91
C CYS A 225 -20.85 -4.70 -3.49
N PHE A 226 -21.36 -3.66 -2.82
CA PHE A 226 -22.75 -3.58 -2.37
C PHE A 226 -23.72 -3.57 -3.56
N ILE A 227 -23.46 -2.74 -4.57
CA ILE A 227 -24.28 -2.67 -5.80
C ILE A 227 -24.23 -4.01 -6.55
N GLY A 228 -23.04 -4.60 -6.70
CA GLY A 228 -22.86 -5.90 -7.35
C GLY A 228 -23.61 -7.02 -6.60
N GLY A 229 -23.55 -7.03 -5.28
CA GLY A 229 -24.30 -7.97 -4.44
C GLY A 229 -25.80 -7.86 -4.62
N LEU A 230 -26.35 -6.63 -4.69
CA LEU A 230 -27.78 -6.40 -4.93
C LEU A 230 -28.21 -6.83 -6.33
N ALA A 231 -27.33 -6.75 -7.33
CA ALA A 231 -27.67 -7.15 -8.69
C ALA A 231 -27.71 -8.68 -8.91
N VAL A 232 -27.13 -9.45 -7.98
CA VAL A 232 -27.02 -10.92 -8.06
C VAL A 232 -27.97 -11.61 -7.03
N ALA A 233 -28.51 -10.87 -6.08
CA ALA A 233 -29.48 -11.36 -5.07
C ALA A 233 -30.88 -11.41 -5.62
#